data_96a0b98c5d07e5dd3fa8397bfac1d79b
#
_entry.id   96a0b98c5d07e5dd3fa8397bfac1d79b
#
_cell.length_a   1.000
_cell.length_b   1.000
_cell.length_c   1.000
_cell.angle_alpha   90.00
_cell.angle_beta   90.00
_cell.angle_gamma   90.00
#
_symmetry.space_group_name_H-M   'P 1'
#
loop_
_entity.id
_entity.type
_entity.pdbx_description
1 polymer ?
#
loop_
_entity_poly.entity_id
_entity_poly.type
_entity_poly.pdbx_seq_one_letter_code
_entity_poly.pdbx_strand_id
1 'polypeptide(L)'
;MAIAILSTALMATPAHAKEEWNHPMPKQWYVKLAQCETGNNVQHRTRSYVSAFGIYRGTWDNWNDTPASKAHLLTFAQQARAVDRIAYKGHTEGGRYRAPVGLYGWGAISNNCNGLNDDLCKSTHPLVTKIRRCKR
;
A
#
# COMPACT_ATOMS: atom_id res chain seq x y z
N MET A 1 46.76 -34.94 -22.37
CA MET A 1 45.79 -34.81 -21.24
C MET A 1 45.54 -33.31 -21.07
N ALA A 2 44.33 -32.85 -21.45
CA ALA A 2 43.92 -31.46 -21.28
C ALA A 2 42.99 -31.40 -20.04
N ILE A 3 43.40 -30.59 -19.05
CA ILE A 3 42.61 -30.34 -17.84
C ILE A 3 41.69 -29.19 -18.13
N ALA A 4 40.38 -29.46 -18.23
CA ALA A 4 39.35 -28.41 -18.31
C ALA A 4 39.13 -27.84 -16.93
N ILE A 5 39.48 -26.57 -16.70
CA ILE A 5 39.12 -25.86 -15.48
C ILE A 5 37.70 -25.35 -15.66
N LEU A 6 36.75 -25.96 -14.93
CA LEU A 6 35.37 -25.45 -14.80
C LEU A 6 35.42 -24.22 -13.89
N SER A 7 35.33 -23.03 -14.45
CA SER A 7 35.06 -21.81 -13.69
C SER A 7 33.59 -21.76 -13.31
N THR A 8 33.26 -22.12 -12.07
CA THR A 8 31.96 -21.85 -11.48
C THR A 8 31.89 -20.36 -11.19
N ALA A 9 31.20 -19.61 -12.06
CA ALA A 9 30.82 -18.23 -11.76
C ALA A 9 29.83 -18.27 -10.58
N LEU A 10 30.28 -17.82 -9.40
CA LEU A 10 29.39 -17.48 -8.30
C LEU A 10 28.54 -16.30 -8.77
N MET A 11 27.26 -16.55 -9.11
CA MET A 11 26.30 -15.48 -9.26
C MET A 11 26.04 -14.92 -7.88
N ALA A 12 26.62 -13.73 -7.59
CA ALA A 12 26.26 -12.94 -6.44
C ALA A 12 24.76 -12.64 -6.55
N THR A 13 23.96 -13.11 -5.58
CA THR A 13 22.57 -12.66 -5.42
C THR A 13 22.60 -11.14 -5.31
N PRO A 14 21.83 -10.39 -6.13
CA PRO A 14 21.77 -8.95 -5.99
C PRO A 14 21.38 -8.63 -4.55
N ALA A 15 22.21 -7.85 -3.85
CA ALA A 15 21.87 -7.26 -2.57
C ALA A 15 20.46 -6.66 -2.73
N HIS A 16 19.53 -6.98 -1.79
CA HIS A 16 18.14 -6.59 -1.85
C HIS A 16 17.99 -5.17 -2.39
N ALA A 17 17.55 -5.04 -3.66
CA ALA A 17 17.24 -3.74 -4.24
C ALA A 17 16.17 -3.13 -3.33
N LYS A 18 16.42 -1.93 -2.77
CA LYS A 18 15.41 -1.20 -2.01
C LYS A 18 14.18 -1.11 -2.90
N GLU A 19 13.05 -1.60 -2.41
CA GLU A 19 11.80 -1.48 -3.13
C GLU A 19 11.55 0.01 -3.40
N GLU A 20 11.50 0.39 -4.68
CA GLU A 20 11.27 1.76 -5.09
C GLU A 20 9.87 2.19 -4.65
N TRP A 21 9.79 3.35 -3.98
CA TRP A 21 8.51 3.89 -3.52
C TRP A 21 7.76 4.51 -4.69
N ASN A 22 6.88 3.74 -5.30
CA ASN A 22 6.07 4.15 -6.45
C ASN A 22 4.57 4.19 -6.08
N HIS A 23 4.21 5.19 -5.28
CA HIS A 23 2.85 5.42 -4.78
C HIS A 23 2.43 6.86 -5.02
N PRO A 24 1.12 7.17 -5.10
CA PRO A 24 0.63 8.54 -5.34
C PRO A 24 1.05 9.56 -4.29
N MET A 25 1.25 9.13 -3.03
CA MET A 25 1.73 9.97 -1.94
C MET A 25 3.13 9.54 -1.49
N PRO A 26 3.93 10.44 -0.89
CA PRO A 26 5.22 10.09 -0.29
C PRO A 26 5.06 9.03 0.81
N LYS A 27 6.09 8.21 1.04
CA LYS A 27 6.11 7.16 2.08
C LYS A 27 5.67 7.69 3.45
N GLN A 28 6.12 8.89 3.82
CA GLN A 28 5.78 9.50 5.10
C GLN A 28 4.28 9.69 5.30
N TRP A 29 3.52 9.96 4.25
CA TRP A 29 2.07 10.05 4.33
C TRP A 29 1.43 8.71 4.73
N TYR A 30 1.90 7.59 4.13
CA TYR A 30 1.42 6.24 4.49
C TYR A 30 1.83 5.86 5.92
N VAL A 31 3.03 6.27 6.36
CA VAL A 31 3.46 6.07 7.76
C VAL A 31 2.51 6.81 8.72
N LYS A 32 2.14 8.04 8.44
CA LYS A 32 1.16 8.80 9.23
C LYS A 32 -0.21 8.11 9.26
N LEU A 33 -0.69 7.63 8.11
CA LEU A 33 -1.94 6.89 8.02
C LEU A 33 -1.90 5.62 8.88
N ALA A 34 -0.86 4.82 8.74
CA ALA A 34 -0.68 3.61 9.52
C ALA A 34 -0.58 3.89 11.04
N GLN A 35 0.11 4.96 11.44
CA GLN A 35 0.17 5.39 12.84
C GLN A 35 -1.20 5.74 13.39
N CYS A 36 -2.00 6.48 12.63
CA CYS A 36 -3.36 6.85 13.03
C CYS A 36 -4.30 5.66 13.13
N GLU A 37 -4.16 4.66 12.26
CA GLU A 37 -5.07 3.52 12.19
C GLU A 37 -4.68 2.37 13.16
N THR A 38 -3.41 2.03 13.27
CA THR A 38 -2.96 0.83 13.98
C THR A 38 -1.71 1.03 14.85
N GLY A 39 -1.20 2.26 15.00
CA GLY A 39 0.09 2.50 15.60
C GLY A 39 1.26 2.01 14.74
N ASN A 40 1.10 2.02 13.42
CA ASN A 40 2.07 1.53 12.44
C ASN A 40 2.41 0.03 12.57
N ASN A 41 1.41 -0.80 12.82
CA ASN A 41 1.58 -2.23 13.01
C ASN A 41 1.33 -3.00 11.69
N VAL A 42 2.39 -3.37 10.98
CA VAL A 42 2.32 -4.14 9.73
C VAL A 42 1.76 -5.56 9.91
N GLN A 43 1.81 -6.08 11.15
CA GLN A 43 1.26 -7.40 11.48
C GLN A 43 -0.16 -7.32 12.04
N HIS A 44 -0.76 -6.12 12.01
CA HIS A 44 -2.11 -5.91 12.53
C HIS A 44 -3.12 -6.84 11.85
N ARG A 45 -3.82 -7.59 12.66
CA ARG A 45 -4.93 -8.45 12.26
C ARG A 45 -5.90 -8.63 13.43
N THR A 46 -7.15 -8.41 13.14
CA THR A 46 -8.27 -8.69 14.06
C THR A 46 -9.29 -9.55 13.33
N ARG A 47 -10.40 -9.85 13.98
CA ARG A 47 -11.53 -10.54 13.32
C ARG A 47 -12.04 -9.76 12.10
N SER A 48 -11.99 -8.44 12.13
CA SER A 48 -12.60 -7.57 11.11
C SER A 48 -11.60 -6.83 10.25
N TYR A 49 -10.40 -6.52 10.74
CA TYR A 49 -9.44 -5.63 10.10
C TYR A 49 -8.07 -6.25 9.96
N VAL A 50 -7.35 -5.84 8.91
CA VAL A 50 -5.99 -6.29 8.60
C VAL A 50 -5.11 -5.14 8.13
N SER A 51 -3.81 -5.35 8.12
CA SER A 51 -2.74 -4.46 7.66
C SER A 51 -2.46 -3.27 8.59
N ALA A 52 -1.32 -2.62 8.40
CA ALA A 52 -0.96 -1.38 9.08
C ALA A 52 -2.01 -0.27 8.90
N PHE A 53 -2.82 -0.36 7.86
CA PHE A 53 -3.80 0.64 7.46
C PHE A 53 -5.23 0.35 7.95
N GLY A 54 -5.43 -0.67 8.78
CA GLY A 54 -6.74 -0.97 9.37
C GLY A 54 -7.84 -1.21 8.34
N ILE A 55 -7.56 -1.99 7.30
CA ILE A 55 -8.50 -2.23 6.21
C ILE A 55 -9.45 -3.36 6.61
N TYR A 56 -10.77 -3.13 6.44
CA TYR A 56 -11.78 -4.17 6.64
C TYR A 56 -11.51 -5.38 5.72
N ARG A 57 -11.61 -6.59 6.25
CA ARG A 57 -11.25 -7.83 5.52
C ARG A 57 -11.98 -7.98 4.20
N GLY A 58 -13.27 -7.71 4.15
CA GLY A 58 -14.06 -7.78 2.93
C GLY A 58 -13.60 -6.77 1.87
N THR A 59 -13.25 -5.56 2.29
CA THR A 59 -12.67 -4.55 1.41
C THR A 59 -11.30 -5.00 0.90
N TRP A 60 -10.45 -5.51 1.77
CA TRP A 60 -9.15 -6.06 1.37
C TRP A 60 -9.31 -7.12 0.28
N ASP A 61 -10.14 -8.13 0.50
CA ASP A 61 -10.33 -9.25 -0.43
C ASP A 61 -10.89 -8.81 -1.80
N ASN A 62 -11.70 -7.75 -1.82
CA ASN A 62 -12.28 -7.23 -3.06
C ASN A 62 -11.30 -6.42 -3.93
N TRP A 63 -10.22 -5.88 -3.37
CA TRP A 63 -9.26 -5.02 -4.09
C TRP A 63 -7.85 -5.59 -4.14
N ASN A 64 -7.59 -6.79 -3.62
CA ASN A 64 -6.25 -7.37 -3.58
C ASN A 64 -6.26 -8.84 -3.96
N ASP A 65 -5.16 -9.28 -4.61
CA ASP A 65 -4.96 -10.68 -4.99
C ASP A 65 -4.58 -11.56 -3.80
N THR A 66 -3.82 -10.98 -2.85
CA THR A 66 -3.48 -11.68 -1.59
C THR A 66 -4.69 -11.63 -0.66
N PRO A 67 -5.15 -12.77 -0.11
CA PRO A 67 -6.30 -12.78 0.80
C PRO A 67 -5.99 -12.04 2.11
N ALA A 68 -7.03 -11.48 2.73
CA ALA A 68 -6.92 -10.75 4.01
C ALA A 68 -6.25 -11.58 5.11
N SER A 69 -6.45 -12.89 5.13
CA SER A 69 -5.80 -13.82 6.07
C SER A 69 -4.28 -13.83 6.00
N LYS A 70 -3.68 -13.35 4.89
CA LYS A 70 -2.24 -13.28 4.64
C LYS A 70 -1.69 -11.86 4.57
N ALA A 71 -2.53 -10.84 4.75
CA ALA A 71 -2.13 -9.44 4.65
C ALA A 71 -0.97 -9.09 5.60
N HIS A 72 -0.94 -9.66 6.80
CA HIS A 72 0.09 -9.45 7.81
C HIS A 72 1.47 -10.01 7.43
N LEU A 73 1.55 -10.83 6.39
CA LEU A 73 2.81 -11.38 5.85
C LEU A 73 3.44 -10.46 4.80
N LEU A 74 2.71 -9.45 4.34
CA LEU A 74 3.18 -8.50 3.34
C LEU A 74 4.06 -7.41 3.96
N THR A 75 5.00 -6.88 3.16
CA THR A 75 5.78 -5.70 3.54
C THR A 75 4.90 -4.45 3.64
N PHE A 76 5.38 -3.42 4.31
CA PHE A 76 4.68 -2.14 4.40
C PHE A 76 4.35 -1.57 3.00
N ALA A 77 5.29 -1.59 2.06
CA ALA A 77 5.08 -1.13 0.70
C ALA A 77 4.01 -1.96 -0.05
N GLN A 78 4.00 -3.27 0.13
CA GLN A 78 2.97 -4.14 -0.44
C GLN A 78 1.58 -3.85 0.16
N GLN A 79 1.50 -3.59 1.46
CA GLN A 79 0.25 -3.18 2.11
C GLN A 79 -0.20 -1.78 1.64
N ALA A 80 0.74 -0.84 1.39
CA ALA A 80 0.43 0.46 0.82
C ALA A 80 -0.15 0.36 -0.61
N ARG A 81 0.24 -0.64 -1.41
CA ARG A 81 -0.40 -0.90 -2.71
C ARG A 81 -1.88 -1.27 -2.55
N ALA A 82 -2.25 -1.93 -1.47
CA ALA A 82 -3.66 -2.18 -1.18
C ALA A 82 -4.43 -0.88 -0.95
N VAL A 83 -3.84 0.07 -0.22
CA VAL A 83 -4.41 1.42 -0.08
C VAL A 83 -4.59 2.08 -1.44
N ASP A 84 -3.59 2.01 -2.32
CA ASP A 84 -3.65 2.64 -3.66
C ASP A 84 -4.76 2.05 -4.52
N ARG A 85 -4.95 0.74 -4.51
CA ARG A 85 -6.01 0.06 -5.26
C ARG A 85 -7.40 0.47 -4.76
N ILE A 86 -7.58 0.51 -3.45
CA ILE A 86 -8.84 0.92 -2.83
C ILE A 86 -9.12 2.40 -3.07
N ALA A 87 -8.12 3.25 -2.91
CA ALA A 87 -8.28 4.70 -2.91
C ALA A 87 -8.26 5.32 -4.31
N TYR A 88 -7.33 4.90 -5.18
CA TYR A 88 -6.97 5.62 -6.39
C TYR A 88 -7.10 4.81 -7.69
N LYS A 89 -6.65 3.55 -7.69
CA LYS A 89 -6.40 2.81 -8.93
C LYS A 89 -7.48 1.82 -9.30
N GLY A 90 -8.24 1.33 -8.32
CA GLY A 90 -9.11 0.19 -8.50
C GLY A 90 -8.33 -1.13 -8.62
N HIS A 91 -9.02 -2.19 -8.99
CA HIS A 91 -8.46 -3.52 -9.12
C HIS A 91 -9.14 -4.31 -10.23
N THR A 92 -8.36 -5.08 -10.98
CA THR A 92 -8.89 -5.98 -12.02
C THR A 92 -8.64 -7.42 -11.58
N GLU A 93 -9.69 -8.20 -11.52
CA GLU A 93 -9.66 -9.62 -11.22
C GLU A 93 -10.62 -10.38 -12.15
N GLY A 94 -10.14 -11.48 -12.72
CA GLY A 94 -10.95 -12.30 -13.63
C GLY A 94 -11.56 -11.51 -14.80
N GLY A 95 -10.84 -10.52 -15.34
CA GLY A 95 -11.30 -9.66 -16.43
C GLY A 95 -12.32 -8.59 -16.02
N ARG A 96 -12.66 -8.49 -14.73
CA ARG A 96 -13.58 -7.47 -14.21
C ARG A 96 -12.80 -6.39 -13.48
N TYR A 97 -13.02 -5.13 -13.88
CA TYR A 97 -12.48 -3.97 -13.19
C TYR A 97 -13.41 -3.52 -12.07
N ARG A 98 -12.83 -3.36 -10.88
CA ARG A 98 -13.48 -2.76 -9.72
C ARG A 98 -12.92 -1.36 -9.50
N ALA A 99 -13.76 -0.35 -9.62
CA ALA A 99 -13.37 1.03 -9.43
C ALA A 99 -12.91 1.32 -7.99
N PRO A 100 -11.99 2.28 -7.78
CA PRO A 100 -11.59 2.70 -6.46
C PRO A 100 -12.77 3.37 -5.74
N VAL A 101 -12.76 3.29 -4.40
CA VAL A 101 -13.80 3.90 -3.55
C VAL A 101 -13.36 5.22 -2.91
N GLY A 102 -12.12 5.63 -3.11
CA GLY A 102 -11.57 6.87 -2.59
C GLY A 102 -10.92 6.73 -1.22
N LEU A 103 -10.55 7.88 -0.63
CA LEU A 103 -9.74 7.98 0.58
C LEU A 103 -10.57 8.10 1.87
N TYR A 104 -11.78 8.63 1.77
CA TYR A 104 -12.52 9.12 2.94
C TYR A 104 -13.30 8.03 3.69
N GLY A 105 -13.13 6.77 3.32
CA GLY A 105 -13.47 5.61 4.15
C GLY A 105 -12.53 5.42 5.35
N TRP A 106 -11.29 5.97 5.27
CA TRP A 106 -10.41 6.04 6.44
C TRP A 106 -10.80 7.20 7.33
N GLY A 107 -11.22 6.90 8.55
CA GLY A 107 -11.55 7.92 9.55
C GLY A 107 -10.39 8.85 9.89
N ALA A 108 -9.16 8.32 9.88
CA ALA A 108 -7.94 9.10 10.06
C ALA A 108 -7.79 10.22 9.03
N ILE A 109 -8.15 9.98 7.77
CA ILE A 109 -8.09 10.98 6.70
C ILE A 109 -9.24 11.98 6.86
N SER A 110 -10.46 11.50 7.07
CA SER A 110 -11.64 12.35 7.26
C SER A 110 -11.50 13.30 8.44
N ASN A 111 -10.84 12.85 9.51
CA ASN A 111 -10.59 13.62 10.73
C ASN A 111 -9.26 14.38 10.70
N ASN A 112 -8.56 14.38 9.58
CA ASN A 112 -7.25 15.03 9.39
C ASN A 112 -6.21 14.64 10.46
N CYS A 113 -6.19 13.37 10.87
CA CYS A 113 -5.22 12.85 11.83
C CYS A 113 -3.78 13.14 11.33
N ASN A 114 -2.94 13.75 12.16
CA ASN A 114 -1.57 14.14 11.83
C ASN A 114 -1.43 14.96 10.52
N GLY A 115 -2.47 15.71 10.14
CA GLY A 115 -2.46 16.52 8.92
C GLY A 115 -2.58 15.72 7.62
N LEU A 116 -3.12 14.49 7.66
CA LEU A 116 -3.23 13.62 6.48
C LEU A 116 -4.02 14.24 5.33
N ASN A 117 -5.14 14.91 5.62
CA ASN A 117 -5.91 15.58 4.58
C ASN A 117 -5.23 16.86 4.10
N ASP A 118 -4.56 17.61 4.97
CA ASP A 118 -3.76 18.78 4.59
C ASP A 118 -2.64 18.40 3.64
N ASP A 119 -1.97 17.27 3.87
CA ASP A 119 -0.93 16.74 2.98
C ASP A 119 -1.52 16.36 1.60
N LEU A 120 -2.70 15.73 1.57
CA LEU A 120 -3.42 15.46 0.31
C LEU A 120 -3.70 16.74 -0.47
N CYS A 121 -4.09 17.80 0.23
CA CYS A 121 -4.41 19.10 -0.37
C CYS A 121 -3.19 19.82 -0.95
N LYS A 122 -1.99 19.49 -0.52
CA LYS A 122 -0.72 20.00 -1.06
C LYS A 122 -0.20 19.15 -2.23
N SER A 123 -0.69 17.94 -2.41
CA SER A 123 -0.22 17.04 -3.47
C SER A 123 -0.54 17.57 -4.86
N THR A 124 0.39 17.41 -5.79
CA THR A 124 0.20 17.70 -7.22
C THR A 124 -0.02 16.43 -8.04
N HIS A 125 0.00 15.25 -7.41
CA HIS A 125 -0.17 14.00 -8.12
C HIS A 125 -1.58 13.88 -8.72
N PRO A 126 -1.74 13.56 -10.03
CA PRO A 126 -3.03 13.58 -10.71
C PRO A 126 -4.12 12.71 -10.06
N LEU A 127 -3.76 11.51 -9.57
CA LEU A 127 -4.71 10.62 -8.89
C LEU A 127 -5.21 11.21 -7.56
N VAL A 128 -4.36 11.95 -6.84
CA VAL A 128 -4.71 12.59 -5.58
C VAL A 128 -5.58 13.81 -5.83
N THR A 129 -5.19 14.68 -6.76
CA THR A 129 -5.92 15.92 -7.06
C THR A 129 -7.34 15.65 -7.53
N LYS A 130 -7.57 14.52 -8.18
CA LYS A 130 -8.87 14.11 -8.69
C LYS A 130 -9.88 13.76 -7.60
N ILE A 131 -9.42 13.25 -6.45
CA ILE A 131 -10.31 12.66 -5.43
C ILE A 131 -10.23 13.32 -4.06
N ARG A 132 -9.22 14.18 -3.83
CA ARG A 132 -9.06 14.87 -2.55
C ARG A 132 -10.21 15.86 -2.32
N ARG A 133 -10.54 16.07 -1.05
CA ARG A 133 -11.52 17.05 -0.60
C ARG A 133 -10.81 18.12 0.21
N CYS A 134 -10.63 19.28 -0.38
CA CYS A 134 -9.96 20.42 0.25
C CYS A 134 -10.97 21.52 0.54
N LYS A 135 -10.86 22.13 1.73
CA LYS A 135 -11.62 23.36 2.03
C LYS A 135 -11.11 24.46 1.10
N ARG A 136 -11.99 25.11 0.42
CA ARG A 136 -11.70 26.32 -0.38
C ARG A 136 -11.57 27.52 0.54
#